data_5566dc2ff1005a69e4bda70b6624352f
#
_entry.id   5566dc2ff1005a69e4bda70b6624352f
#
_cell.length_a   1.000
_cell.length_b   1.000
_cell.length_c   1.000
_cell.angle_alpha   90.00
_cell.angle_beta   90.00
_cell.angle_gamma   90.00
#
_symmetry.space_group_name_H-M   'P 1'
#
loop_
_entity.id
_entity.type
_entity.pdbx_description
1 polymer ?
#
loop_
_entity_poly.entity_id
_entity_poly.type
_entity_poly.pdbx_seq_one_letter_code
_entity_poly.pdbx_strand_id
1 'polypeptide(L)'
;HLENLVCGTVHAFQGDEKDVVLFSTALSDRTNVGTYQWLKNNKELINVATSRAKDKLVLLADSKELERLHAGQADDDLYELAQYIKTNGKSEITEKHISSRALGIQPFSTATENAFLENLTHALENIWLSQSKYVIHKEVAISQVFQDNMTYDDLFYMGRFDFVVYEKQGKKELPVLAIELDGKEHFEDAVVQERDRKKNAICQAHNMEIIRVENSYARRYNHIKGILMDYFSRVH
;
A
#
# COMPACT_ATOMS: atom_id res chain seq x y z
N HIS A 1 11.89 -22.20 14.51
CA HIS A 1 10.46 -22.14 14.83
C HIS A 1 10.10 -20.68 15.18
N LEU A 2 9.28 -20.02 14.32
CA LEU A 2 8.78 -18.65 14.54
C LEU A 2 7.31 -18.70 15.02
N GLU A 3 7.00 -19.62 15.94
CA GLU A 3 5.64 -19.87 16.40
C GLU A 3 4.96 -18.67 17.10
N ASN A 4 5.74 -17.66 17.49
CA ASN A 4 5.26 -16.47 18.21
C ASN A 4 5.49 -15.15 17.46
N LEU A 5 5.75 -15.20 16.13
CA LEU A 5 5.88 -13.98 15.34
C LEU A 5 4.48 -13.46 14.98
N VAL A 6 4.22 -12.21 15.39
CA VAL A 6 3.00 -11.49 15.01
C VAL A 6 3.40 -10.32 14.12
N CYS A 7 2.72 -10.14 12.98
CA CYS A 7 2.98 -9.05 12.06
C CYS A 7 1.68 -8.26 11.85
N GLY A 8 1.77 -6.94 11.77
CA GLY A 8 0.63 -6.07 11.57
C GLY A 8 1.01 -4.60 11.50
N THR A 9 0.02 -3.74 11.31
CA THR A 9 0.21 -2.29 11.37
C THR A 9 0.33 -1.83 12.82
N VAL A 10 0.85 -0.63 13.05
CA VAL A 10 1.01 -0.04 14.41
C VAL A 10 -0.32 -0.08 15.18
N HIS A 11 -1.43 0.21 14.54
CA HIS A 11 -2.77 0.18 15.18
C HIS A 11 -3.16 -1.22 15.70
N ALA A 12 -2.74 -2.30 15.01
CA ALA A 12 -3.04 -3.66 15.42
C ALA A 12 -2.33 -4.08 16.71
N PHE A 13 -1.28 -3.35 17.11
CA PHE A 13 -0.50 -3.63 18.32
C PHE A 13 -0.82 -2.71 19.50
N GLN A 14 -1.88 -1.93 19.42
CA GLN A 14 -2.29 -1.06 20.51
C GLN A 14 -2.69 -1.88 21.74
N GLY A 15 -1.95 -1.72 22.85
CA GLY A 15 -2.17 -2.45 24.11
C GLY A 15 -1.40 -3.77 24.25
N ASP A 16 -0.73 -4.28 23.22
CA ASP A 16 0.10 -5.49 23.27
C ASP A 16 1.60 -5.16 23.40
N GLU A 17 2.34 -5.94 24.17
CA GLU A 17 3.79 -5.75 24.39
C GLU A 17 4.54 -7.02 24.01
N LYS A 18 5.74 -6.87 23.44
CA LYS A 18 6.64 -7.95 23.04
C LYS A 18 8.05 -7.69 23.52
N ASP A 19 8.81 -8.75 23.79
CA ASP A 19 10.21 -8.62 24.20
C ASP A 19 11.02 -7.94 23.10
N VAL A 20 10.77 -8.31 21.84
CA VAL A 20 11.45 -7.71 20.67
C VAL A 20 10.41 -7.18 19.70
N VAL A 21 10.58 -5.94 19.28
CA VAL A 21 9.77 -5.30 18.23
C VAL A 21 10.65 -4.93 17.05
N LEU A 22 10.23 -5.37 15.86
CA LEU A 22 10.80 -4.95 14.58
C LEU A 22 9.87 -3.86 14.01
N PHE A 23 10.31 -2.62 14.05
CA PHE A 23 9.57 -1.49 13.52
C PHE A 23 10.11 -1.11 12.15
N SER A 24 9.33 -1.36 11.09
CA SER A 24 9.65 -0.93 9.73
C SER A 24 8.93 0.36 9.40
N THR A 25 9.66 1.37 8.96
CA THR A 25 9.09 2.64 8.50
C THR A 25 8.42 2.52 7.14
N ALA A 26 8.73 1.46 6.39
CA ALA A 26 8.25 1.21 5.02
C ALA A 26 8.48 2.39 4.04
N LEU A 27 9.42 3.29 4.34
CA LEU A 27 9.79 4.41 3.47
C LEU A 27 10.61 3.91 2.27
N SER A 28 10.37 4.49 1.11
CA SER A 28 11.06 4.18 -0.14
C SER A 28 11.23 5.43 -1.00
N ASP A 29 11.97 5.33 -2.09
CA ASP A 29 12.14 6.37 -3.11
C ASP A 29 10.82 6.87 -3.72
N ARG A 30 9.75 6.08 -3.57
CA ARG A 30 8.39 6.41 -4.03
C ARG A 30 7.53 7.08 -2.97
N THR A 31 8.01 7.19 -1.73
CA THR A 31 7.25 7.85 -0.66
C THR A 31 7.15 9.35 -0.94
N ASN A 32 5.92 9.84 -1.06
CA ASN A 32 5.71 11.27 -1.26
C ASN A 32 5.86 12.05 0.06
N VAL A 33 6.14 13.34 -0.06
CA VAL A 33 6.36 14.23 1.10
C VAL A 33 5.11 14.33 1.97
N GLY A 34 3.92 14.34 1.36
CA GLY A 34 2.64 14.41 2.08
C GLY A 34 2.40 13.20 2.99
N THR A 35 2.74 11.99 2.53
CA THR A 35 2.67 10.78 3.36
C THR A 35 3.60 10.88 4.57
N TYR A 36 4.81 11.40 4.37
CA TYR A 36 5.75 11.59 5.46
C TYR A 36 5.27 12.66 6.45
N GLN A 37 4.74 13.78 5.97
CA GLN A 37 4.16 14.83 6.81
C GLN A 37 2.98 14.31 7.64
N TRP A 38 2.13 13.49 7.04
CA TRP A 38 1.05 12.84 7.76
C TRP A 38 1.60 11.95 8.90
N LEU A 39 2.59 11.10 8.62
CA LEU A 39 3.24 10.25 9.64
C LEU A 39 3.85 11.10 10.76
N LYS A 40 4.57 12.17 10.41
CA LYS A 40 5.17 13.11 11.35
C LYS A 40 4.14 13.78 12.28
N ASN A 41 2.98 14.10 11.73
CA ASN A 41 1.90 14.74 12.49
C ASN A 41 1.13 13.74 13.40
N ASN A 42 1.25 12.44 13.15
CA ASN A 42 0.62 11.38 13.94
C ASN A 42 1.65 10.75 14.90
N LYS A 43 2.17 11.55 15.83
CA LYS A 43 3.22 11.15 16.81
C LYS A 43 2.82 9.95 17.67
N GLU A 44 1.53 9.77 17.90
CA GLU A 44 0.99 8.62 18.63
C GLU A 44 1.33 7.28 17.95
N LEU A 45 1.44 7.22 16.63
CA LEU A 45 1.84 6.01 15.92
C LEU A 45 3.29 5.62 16.25
N ILE A 46 4.18 6.60 16.30
CA ILE A 46 5.59 6.39 16.65
C ILE A 46 5.69 5.96 18.12
N ASN A 47 4.93 6.62 19.01
CA ASN A 47 4.87 6.27 20.43
C ASN A 47 4.35 4.85 20.64
N VAL A 48 3.28 4.44 19.95
CA VAL A 48 2.77 3.06 20.03
C VAL A 48 3.84 2.09 19.55
N ALA A 49 4.46 2.32 18.39
CA ALA A 49 5.46 1.42 17.83
C ALA A 49 6.65 1.22 18.76
N THR A 50 7.15 2.30 19.39
CA THR A 50 8.32 2.27 20.26
C THR A 50 8.03 1.73 21.65
N SER A 51 6.86 2.04 22.21
CA SER A 51 6.48 1.60 23.57
C SER A 51 6.07 0.14 23.68
N ARG A 52 5.96 -0.57 22.56
CA ARG A 52 5.63 -2.03 22.56
C ARG A 52 6.82 -2.93 22.86
N ALA A 53 8.04 -2.44 22.72
CA ALA A 53 9.25 -3.23 22.98
C ALA A 53 9.61 -3.20 24.47
N LYS A 54 9.68 -4.40 25.10
CA LYS A 54 10.16 -4.54 26.48
C LYS A 54 11.67 -4.53 26.56
N ASP A 55 12.33 -5.32 25.70
CA ASP A 55 13.77 -5.53 25.79
C ASP A 55 14.51 -4.90 24.61
N LYS A 56 13.95 -5.01 23.39
CA LYS A 56 14.66 -4.60 22.17
C LYS A 56 13.73 -4.03 21.11
N LEU A 57 14.07 -2.82 20.67
CA LEU A 57 13.49 -2.21 19.46
C LEU A 57 14.52 -2.28 18.33
N VAL A 58 14.11 -2.80 17.19
CA VAL A 58 14.88 -2.79 15.94
C VAL A 58 14.16 -1.91 14.93
N LEU A 59 14.79 -0.80 14.54
CA LEU A 59 14.26 0.10 13.52
C LEU A 59 14.80 -0.30 12.14
N LEU A 60 13.91 -0.58 11.20
CA LEU A 60 14.22 -0.83 9.80
C LEU A 60 13.84 0.42 9.00
N ALA A 61 14.82 1.17 8.53
CA ALA A 61 14.60 2.40 7.79
C ALA A 61 15.65 2.57 6.68
N ASP A 62 15.24 3.18 5.55
CA ASP A 62 16.19 3.70 4.57
C ASP A 62 16.66 5.07 5.02
N SER A 63 17.95 5.15 5.41
CA SER A 63 18.53 6.39 5.94
C SER A 63 18.55 7.53 4.92
N LYS A 64 18.70 7.22 3.62
CA LYS A 64 18.74 8.24 2.56
C LYS A 64 17.34 8.82 2.34
N GLU A 65 16.34 7.97 2.30
CA GLU A 65 14.96 8.39 2.14
C GLU A 65 14.45 9.15 3.35
N LEU A 66 14.81 8.72 4.55
CA LEU A 66 14.46 9.41 5.78
C LEU A 66 15.07 10.84 5.81
N GLU A 67 16.34 10.98 5.42
CA GLU A 67 17.00 12.28 5.28
C GLU A 67 16.32 13.19 4.24
N ARG A 68 16.01 12.63 3.08
CA ARG A 68 15.30 13.34 1.99
C ARG A 68 13.93 13.84 2.43
N LEU A 69 13.17 13.02 3.13
CA LEU A 69 11.81 13.33 3.57
C LEU A 69 11.78 14.27 4.78
N HIS A 70 12.75 14.15 5.68
CA HIS A 70 12.94 15.06 6.81
C HIS A 70 13.25 16.49 6.33
N ALA A 71 14.12 16.65 5.34
CA ALA A 71 14.46 17.94 4.70
C ALA A 71 14.81 19.07 5.70
N GLY A 72 15.39 18.75 6.85
CA GLY A 72 15.77 19.72 7.90
C GLY A 72 14.60 20.31 8.69
N GLN A 73 13.44 19.69 8.67
CA GLN A 73 12.26 20.18 9.41
C GLN A 73 12.40 19.92 10.92
N ALA A 74 11.82 20.81 11.73
CA ALA A 74 11.72 20.61 13.19
C ALA A 74 10.58 19.64 13.55
N ASP A 75 10.56 19.17 14.81
CA ASP A 75 9.50 18.32 15.38
C ASP A 75 9.26 17.00 14.64
N ASP A 76 10.31 16.30 14.28
CA ASP A 76 10.27 15.04 13.53
C ASP A 76 10.72 13.88 14.42
N ASP A 77 9.79 13.35 15.20
CA ASP A 77 10.05 12.29 16.19
C ASP A 77 10.61 11.01 15.54
N LEU A 78 10.20 10.69 14.31
CA LEU A 78 10.72 9.51 13.60
C LEU A 78 12.18 9.70 13.21
N TYR A 79 12.53 10.87 12.68
CA TYR A 79 13.89 11.20 12.34
C TYR A 79 14.79 11.26 13.58
N GLU A 80 14.32 11.90 14.65
CA GLU A 80 15.03 11.98 15.93
C GLU A 80 15.26 10.60 16.54
N LEU A 81 14.24 9.72 16.51
CA LEU A 81 14.37 8.34 16.93
C LEU A 81 15.43 7.58 16.11
N ALA A 82 15.43 7.73 14.80
CA ALA A 82 16.40 7.09 13.93
C ALA A 82 17.82 7.58 14.21
N GLN A 83 18.01 8.88 14.42
CA GLN A 83 19.31 9.46 14.79
C GLN A 83 19.75 8.99 16.17
N TYR A 84 18.85 8.93 17.15
CA TYR A 84 19.15 8.41 18.48
C TYR A 84 19.61 6.96 18.42
N ILE A 85 18.91 6.08 17.69
CA ILE A 85 19.29 4.67 17.53
C ILE A 85 20.62 4.55 16.79
N LYS A 86 20.85 5.36 15.76
CA LYS A 86 22.12 5.37 15.02
C LYS A 86 23.32 5.76 15.90
N THR A 87 23.11 6.66 16.84
CA THR A 87 24.17 7.17 17.72
C THR A 87 24.41 6.28 18.93
N ASN A 88 23.34 5.75 19.53
CA ASN A 88 23.41 5.04 20.83
C ASN A 88 23.17 3.51 20.67
N GLY A 89 22.69 3.05 19.54
CA GLY A 89 22.41 1.64 19.27
C GLY A 89 23.52 0.96 18.47
N LYS A 90 23.21 -0.27 18.04
CA LYS A 90 24.01 -0.99 17.04
C LYS A 90 23.40 -0.78 15.68
N SER A 91 24.18 -0.36 14.70
CA SER A 91 23.74 -0.17 13.32
C SER A 91 24.33 -1.26 12.42
N GLU A 92 23.48 -1.93 11.66
CA GLU A 92 23.88 -2.83 10.57
C GLU A 92 23.37 -2.24 9.27
N ILE A 93 24.30 -1.97 8.33
CA ILE A 93 23.94 -1.45 7.01
C ILE A 93 23.92 -2.64 6.04
N THR A 94 22.76 -2.92 5.48
CA THR A 94 22.63 -3.93 4.43
C THR A 94 22.62 -3.22 3.08
N GLU A 95 23.71 -3.31 2.32
CA GLU A 95 23.82 -2.69 1.00
C GLU A 95 23.12 -3.49 -0.14
N LYS A 96 22.64 -4.69 0.18
CA LYS A 96 21.98 -5.54 -0.84
C LYS A 96 20.46 -5.40 -0.74
N HIS A 97 19.87 -4.85 -1.78
CA HIS A 97 18.43 -5.01 -2.05
C HIS A 97 18.13 -6.48 -2.37
N ILE A 98 17.78 -7.24 -1.35
CA ILE A 98 17.25 -8.60 -1.54
C ILE A 98 15.77 -8.43 -1.80
N SER A 99 15.30 -8.77 -2.99
CA SER A 99 13.88 -8.73 -3.30
C SER A 99 13.13 -9.71 -2.39
N SER A 100 11.91 -9.36 -1.97
CA SER A 100 11.05 -10.25 -1.17
C SER A 100 10.83 -11.61 -1.84
N ARG A 101 10.87 -11.70 -3.18
CA ARG A 101 10.86 -12.94 -3.94
C ARG A 101 12.09 -13.82 -3.68
N ALA A 102 13.27 -13.22 -3.55
CA ALA A 102 14.53 -13.94 -3.26
C ALA A 102 14.53 -14.53 -1.84
N LEU A 103 13.76 -13.96 -0.92
CA LEU A 103 13.57 -14.46 0.45
C LEU A 103 12.44 -15.50 0.56
N GLY A 104 11.76 -15.83 -0.56
CA GLY A 104 10.60 -16.73 -0.56
C GLY A 104 9.37 -16.14 0.16
N ILE A 105 9.41 -14.86 0.51
CA ILE A 105 8.29 -14.17 1.14
C ILE A 105 7.31 -13.80 0.03
N GLN A 106 6.19 -14.50 -0.05
CA GLN A 106 5.07 -14.07 -0.87
C GLN A 106 4.28 -13.01 -0.07
N PRO A 107 3.90 -11.88 -0.71
CA PRO A 107 2.93 -10.98 -0.10
C PRO A 107 1.68 -11.76 0.26
N PHE A 108 1.06 -11.46 1.40
CA PHE A 108 -0.20 -12.07 1.80
C PHE A 108 -1.22 -11.79 0.70
N SER A 109 -1.48 -12.80 -0.11
CA SER A 109 -2.45 -12.76 -1.18
C SER A 109 -3.27 -14.01 -1.08
N THR A 110 -4.59 -13.84 -1.02
CA THR A 110 -5.49 -14.98 -1.00
C THR A 110 -5.40 -15.73 -2.34
N ALA A 111 -5.74 -17.00 -2.36
CA ALA A 111 -5.83 -17.78 -3.60
C ALA A 111 -6.83 -17.15 -4.59
N THR A 112 -7.81 -16.40 -4.08
CA THR A 112 -8.82 -15.67 -4.85
C THR A 112 -8.20 -14.46 -5.54
N GLU A 113 -7.41 -13.65 -4.84
CA GLU A 113 -6.72 -12.50 -5.42
C GLU A 113 -5.70 -12.90 -6.49
N ASN A 114 -4.98 -14.00 -6.27
CA ASN A 114 -4.04 -14.50 -7.27
C ASN A 114 -4.76 -14.97 -8.54
N ALA A 115 -5.86 -15.72 -8.40
CA ALA A 115 -6.66 -16.15 -9.54
C ALA A 115 -7.29 -14.96 -10.27
N PHE A 116 -7.70 -13.92 -9.51
CA PHE A 116 -8.21 -12.69 -10.10
C PHE A 116 -7.14 -11.95 -10.90
N LEU A 117 -5.94 -11.78 -10.33
CA LEU A 117 -4.81 -11.14 -11.01
C LEU A 117 -4.42 -11.86 -12.31
N GLU A 118 -4.37 -13.19 -12.29
CA GLU A 118 -4.09 -13.99 -13.50
C GLU A 118 -5.16 -13.73 -14.59
N ASN A 119 -6.44 -13.77 -14.22
CA ASN A 119 -7.53 -13.52 -15.14
C ASN A 119 -7.54 -12.06 -15.64
N LEU A 120 -7.26 -11.10 -14.76
CA LEU A 120 -7.19 -9.68 -15.11
C LEU A 120 -6.05 -9.40 -16.10
N THR A 121 -4.86 -9.97 -15.83
CA THR A 121 -3.71 -9.87 -16.71
C THR A 121 -4.00 -10.48 -18.08
N HIS A 122 -4.53 -11.71 -18.08
CA HIS A 122 -4.89 -12.39 -19.32
C HIS A 122 -5.99 -11.66 -20.10
N ALA A 123 -6.95 -11.04 -19.40
CA ALA A 123 -7.99 -10.24 -20.06
C ALA A 123 -7.42 -8.98 -20.70
N LEU A 124 -6.50 -8.28 -20.03
CA LEU A 124 -5.81 -7.09 -20.60
C LEU A 124 -4.98 -7.45 -21.84
N GLU A 125 -4.27 -8.59 -21.81
CA GLU A 125 -3.48 -9.07 -22.96
C GLU A 125 -4.36 -9.40 -24.18
N ASN A 126 -5.61 -9.85 -23.96
CA ASN A 126 -6.55 -10.26 -25.01
C ASN A 126 -7.54 -9.16 -25.41
N ILE A 127 -7.48 -7.99 -24.83
CA ILE A 127 -8.21 -6.83 -25.33
C ILE A 127 -7.39 -6.22 -26.47
N TRP A 128 -7.96 -6.13 -27.66
CA TRP A 128 -7.34 -5.74 -28.94
C TRP A 128 -6.59 -4.39 -28.94
N LEU A 129 -6.71 -3.61 -27.88
CA LEU A 129 -6.18 -2.25 -27.76
C LEU A 129 -4.69 -2.15 -27.44
N SER A 130 -3.98 -3.24 -27.29
CA SER A 130 -2.52 -3.36 -27.22
C SER A 130 -1.97 -4.10 -26.01
N GLN A 131 -1.37 -5.23 -26.28
CA GLN A 131 -0.77 -6.14 -25.29
C GLN A 131 0.37 -5.53 -24.44
N SER A 132 0.91 -4.37 -24.83
CA SER A 132 2.05 -3.76 -24.13
C SER A 132 1.73 -2.41 -23.46
N LYS A 133 0.52 -1.91 -23.65
CA LYS A 133 0.16 -0.55 -23.21
C LYS A 133 -0.16 -0.43 -21.73
N TYR A 134 -0.64 -1.51 -21.11
CA TYR A 134 -1.10 -1.49 -19.73
C TYR A 134 -0.28 -2.43 -18.84
N VAL A 135 -0.21 -2.10 -17.55
CA VAL A 135 0.37 -2.92 -16.50
C VAL A 135 -0.51 -2.85 -15.25
N ILE A 136 -0.55 -3.96 -14.49
CA ILE A 136 -1.31 -4.05 -13.25
C ILE A 136 -0.32 -4.08 -12.09
N HIS A 137 -0.56 -3.22 -11.12
CA HIS A 137 0.07 -3.30 -9.81
C HIS A 137 -0.98 -3.68 -8.77
N LYS A 138 -0.60 -4.53 -7.82
CA LYS A 138 -1.46 -4.95 -6.71
C LYS A 138 -1.05 -4.26 -5.42
N GLU A 139 -2.00 -4.13 -4.49
CA GLU A 139 -1.74 -3.57 -3.15
C GLU A 139 -1.13 -2.15 -3.21
N VAL A 140 -1.67 -1.28 -4.07
CA VAL A 140 -1.10 0.06 -4.30
C VAL A 140 -1.65 1.05 -3.30
N ALA A 141 -0.78 1.72 -2.55
CA ALA A 141 -1.20 2.78 -1.64
C ALA A 141 -1.87 3.94 -2.41
N ILE A 142 -2.98 4.46 -1.88
CA ILE A 142 -3.75 5.56 -2.51
C ILE A 142 -2.84 6.77 -2.76
N SER A 143 -1.96 7.09 -1.81
CA SER A 143 -0.99 8.17 -1.91
C SER A 143 0.14 7.95 -2.95
N GLN A 144 0.27 6.73 -3.50
CA GLN A 144 1.15 6.45 -4.64
C GLN A 144 0.43 6.61 -5.99
N VAL A 145 -0.89 6.47 -5.98
CA VAL A 145 -1.73 6.66 -7.17
C VAL A 145 -1.97 8.14 -7.43
N PHE A 146 -2.24 8.90 -6.39
CA PHE A 146 -2.55 10.33 -6.45
C PHE A 146 -1.50 11.15 -5.70
N GLN A 147 -1.24 12.37 -6.19
CA GLN A 147 -0.23 13.25 -5.58
C GLN A 147 -0.79 14.05 -4.41
N ASP A 148 -2.04 14.47 -4.49
CA ASP A 148 -2.66 15.39 -3.54
C ASP A 148 -3.85 14.74 -2.83
N ASN A 149 -4.01 15.01 -1.53
CA ASN A 149 -5.18 14.59 -0.76
C ASN A 149 -6.33 15.60 -0.93
N MET A 150 -7.06 15.50 -2.03
CA MET A 150 -8.15 16.43 -2.36
C MET A 150 -9.39 16.26 -1.46
N THR A 151 -9.53 15.13 -0.79
CA THR A 151 -10.66 14.85 0.10
C THR A 151 -10.40 15.18 1.56
N TYR A 152 -9.15 15.50 1.90
CA TYR A 152 -8.69 15.72 3.28
C TYR A 152 -9.00 14.55 4.24
N ASP A 153 -9.09 13.33 3.71
CA ASP A 153 -9.35 12.11 4.47
C ASP A 153 -8.05 11.35 4.75
N ASP A 154 -7.87 10.87 5.98
CA ASP A 154 -6.69 10.11 6.40
C ASP A 154 -6.54 8.78 5.64
N LEU A 155 -7.65 8.23 5.11
CA LEU A 155 -7.60 7.04 4.27
C LEU A 155 -6.70 7.22 3.04
N PHE A 156 -6.51 8.46 2.56
CA PHE A 156 -5.56 8.76 1.49
C PHE A 156 -4.15 8.25 1.80
N TYR A 157 -3.71 8.35 3.05
CA TYR A 157 -2.37 7.94 3.48
C TYR A 157 -2.29 6.49 3.94
N MET A 158 -3.37 5.98 4.55
CA MET A 158 -3.42 4.64 5.14
C MET A 158 -4.02 3.59 4.21
N GLY A 159 -4.82 4.02 3.23
CA GLY A 159 -5.57 3.15 2.34
C GLY A 159 -4.74 2.60 1.19
N ARG A 160 -5.23 1.48 0.65
CA ARG A 160 -4.68 0.83 -0.55
C ARG A 160 -5.80 0.41 -1.47
N PHE A 161 -5.49 0.37 -2.76
CA PHE A 161 -6.29 -0.33 -3.75
C PHE A 161 -5.76 -1.75 -3.93
N ASP A 162 -6.65 -2.73 -4.09
CA ASP A 162 -6.25 -4.11 -4.32
C ASP A 162 -5.48 -4.23 -5.64
N PHE A 163 -5.99 -3.58 -6.70
CA PHE A 163 -5.33 -3.52 -8.00
C PHE A 163 -5.48 -2.15 -8.63
N VAL A 164 -4.42 -1.70 -9.31
CA VAL A 164 -4.46 -0.50 -10.14
C VAL A 164 -3.90 -0.82 -11.51
N VAL A 165 -4.65 -0.46 -12.55
CA VAL A 165 -4.21 -0.55 -13.94
C VAL A 165 -3.54 0.77 -14.30
N TYR A 166 -2.34 0.66 -14.87
CA TYR A 166 -1.56 1.79 -15.35
C TYR A 166 -1.38 1.71 -16.85
N GLU A 167 -1.48 2.86 -17.51
CA GLU A 167 -1.10 3.03 -18.91
C GLU A 167 0.39 3.38 -19.00
N LYS A 168 1.14 2.64 -19.82
CA LYS A 168 2.55 2.92 -20.10
C LYS A 168 2.69 4.04 -21.11
N GLN A 169 3.35 5.12 -20.71
CA GLN A 169 3.71 6.24 -21.58
C GLN A 169 5.23 6.43 -21.57
N GLY A 170 5.92 5.69 -22.41
CA GLY A 170 7.39 5.63 -22.44
C GLY A 170 7.94 5.01 -21.15
N LYS A 171 8.64 5.82 -20.34
CA LYS A 171 9.18 5.41 -19.03
C LYS A 171 8.23 5.66 -17.86
N LYS A 172 7.10 6.31 -18.10
CA LYS A 172 6.11 6.63 -17.05
C LYS A 172 4.96 5.67 -17.11
N GLU A 173 4.37 5.40 -15.97
CA GLU A 173 3.14 4.65 -15.79
C GLU A 173 2.09 5.59 -15.17
N LEU A 174 0.98 5.80 -15.87
CA LEU A 174 -0.11 6.66 -15.42
C LEU A 174 -1.27 5.78 -14.92
N PRO A 175 -1.76 5.97 -13.69
CA PRO A 175 -2.89 5.22 -13.19
C PRO A 175 -4.16 5.60 -13.97
N VAL A 176 -4.91 4.60 -14.43
CA VAL A 176 -6.12 4.82 -15.23
C VAL A 176 -7.37 4.19 -14.60
N LEU A 177 -7.22 3.12 -13.83
CA LEU A 177 -8.35 2.40 -13.26
C LEU A 177 -7.95 1.75 -11.94
N ALA A 178 -8.74 1.94 -10.88
CA ALA A 178 -8.65 1.15 -9.65
C ALA A 178 -9.65 -0.01 -9.68
N ILE A 179 -9.27 -1.16 -9.12
CA ILE A 179 -10.14 -2.32 -9.00
C ILE A 179 -10.04 -2.86 -7.57
N GLU A 180 -11.20 -3.07 -6.95
CA GLU A 180 -11.35 -3.68 -5.63
C GLU A 180 -12.00 -5.04 -5.76
N LEU A 181 -11.58 -5.98 -4.93
CA LEU A 181 -12.14 -7.31 -4.87
C LEU A 181 -12.96 -7.49 -3.59
N ASP A 182 -14.28 -7.38 -3.70
CA ASP A 182 -15.17 -7.32 -2.57
C ASP A 182 -15.56 -8.72 -2.04
N GLY A 183 -15.32 -8.95 -0.75
CA GLY A 183 -15.83 -10.10 -0.01
C GLY A 183 -17.25 -9.87 0.52
N LYS A 184 -17.81 -10.87 1.18
CA LYS A 184 -19.15 -10.77 1.82
C LYS A 184 -19.20 -9.71 2.93
N GLU A 185 -18.07 -9.44 3.56
CA GLU A 185 -17.92 -8.47 4.65
C GLU A 185 -18.26 -7.04 4.22
N HIS A 186 -18.09 -6.72 2.93
CA HIS A 186 -18.41 -5.40 2.39
C HIS A 186 -19.90 -5.06 2.43
N PHE A 187 -20.79 -6.05 2.55
CA PHE A 187 -22.23 -5.86 2.62
C PHE A 187 -22.78 -5.80 4.05
N GLU A 188 -22.03 -6.32 5.03
CA GLU A 188 -22.51 -6.52 6.40
C GLU A 188 -21.83 -5.58 7.42
N ASP A 189 -20.63 -5.07 7.13
CA ASP A 189 -19.84 -4.25 8.05
C ASP A 189 -19.90 -2.76 7.67
N ALA A 190 -20.48 -1.94 8.57
CA ALA A 190 -20.60 -0.50 8.38
C ALA A 190 -19.23 0.22 8.27
N VAL A 191 -18.20 -0.30 8.93
CA VAL A 191 -16.82 0.26 8.86
C VAL A 191 -16.23 0.01 7.47
N VAL A 192 -16.45 -1.17 6.91
CA VAL A 192 -16.00 -1.53 5.56
C VAL A 192 -16.73 -0.67 4.53
N GLN A 193 -18.06 -0.53 4.65
CA GLN A 193 -18.86 0.33 3.75
C GLN A 193 -18.40 1.80 3.79
N GLU A 194 -18.10 2.32 4.97
CA GLU A 194 -17.59 3.69 5.10
C GLU A 194 -16.23 3.85 4.44
N ARG A 195 -15.32 2.89 4.60
CA ARG A 195 -14.02 2.89 3.93
C ARG A 195 -14.17 2.85 2.41
N ASP A 196 -15.10 2.05 1.92
CA ASP A 196 -15.41 1.94 0.49
C ASP A 196 -15.97 3.23 -0.08
N ARG A 197 -16.87 3.89 0.65
CA ARG A 197 -17.40 5.21 0.31
C ARG A 197 -16.29 6.26 0.21
N LYS A 198 -15.33 6.25 1.15
CA LYS A 198 -14.18 7.15 1.14
C LYS A 198 -13.25 6.88 -0.05
N LYS A 199 -12.95 5.61 -0.37
CA LYS A 199 -12.18 5.26 -1.58
C LYS A 199 -12.86 5.78 -2.85
N ASN A 200 -14.17 5.60 -2.95
CA ASN A 200 -14.95 6.11 -4.10
C ASN A 200 -14.85 7.64 -4.20
N ALA A 201 -14.99 8.36 -3.08
CA ALA A 201 -14.87 9.82 -3.05
C ALA A 201 -13.47 10.30 -3.46
N ILE A 202 -12.41 9.62 -3.01
CA ILE A 202 -11.02 9.92 -3.41
C ILE A 202 -10.85 9.72 -4.92
N CYS A 203 -11.28 8.59 -5.47
CA CYS A 203 -11.19 8.33 -6.91
C CYS A 203 -11.98 9.36 -7.72
N GLN A 204 -13.19 9.70 -7.29
CA GLN A 204 -14.02 10.72 -7.93
C GLN A 204 -13.36 12.10 -7.93
N ALA A 205 -12.76 12.51 -6.81
CA ALA A 205 -12.04 13.79 -6.72
C ALA A 205 -10.86 13.88 -7.73
N HIS A 206 -10.27 12.75 -8.09
CA HIS A 206 -9.15 12.66 -9.04
C HIS A 206 -9.57 12.22 -10.45
N ASN A 207 -10.87 12.19 -10.76
CA ASN A 207 -11.42 11.75 -12.06
C ASN A 207 -10.93 10.36 -12.48
N MET A 208 -10.70 9.46 -11.54
CA MET A 208 -10.34 8.07 -11.79
C MET A 208 -11.53 7.15 -11.45
N GLU A 209 -11.81 6.19 -12.33
CA GLU A 209 -12.84 5.19 -12.07
C GLU A 209 -12.32 4.13 -11.10
N ILE A 210 -13.22 3.66 -10.22
CA ILE A 210 -12.99 2.50 -9.36
C ILE A 210 -14.07 1.46 -9.65
N ILE A 211 -13.66 0.25 -9.96
CA ILE A 211 -14.55 -0.88 -10.24
C ILE A 211 -14.45 -1.86 -9.08
N ARG A 212 -15.62 -2.34 -8.63
CA ARG A 212 -15.72 -3.36 -7.59
C ARG A 212 -16.18 -4.67 -8.19
N VAL A 213 -15.44 -5.74 -7.87
CA VAL A 213 -15.74 -7.09 -8.33
C VAL A 213 -15.91 -8.00 -7.13
N GLU A 214 -17.07 -8.66 -7.05
CA GLU A 214 -17.28 -9.64 -5.99
C GLU A 214 -16.31 -10.83 -6.12
N ASN A 215 -15.82 -11.34 -4.99
CA ASN A 215 -14.94 -12.50 -4.90
C ASN A 215 -15.48 -13.73 -5.65
N SER A 216 -16.81 -13.87 -5.74
CA SER A 216 -17.48 -14.94 -6.48
C SER A 216 -17.20 -14.93 -8.01
N TYR A 217 -16.82 -13.76 -8.53
CA TYR A 217 -16.47 -13.57 -9.95
C TYR A 217 -14.96 -13.56 -10.23
N ALA A 218 -14.13 -13.60 -9.21
CA ALA A 218 -12.66 -13.52 -9.34
C ALA A 218 -12.06 -14.57 -10.30
N ARG A 219 -12.70 -15.73 -10.42
CA ARG A 219 -12.28 -16.83 -11.32
C ARG A 219 -13.02 -16.88 -12.64
N ARG A 220 -13.89 -15.92 -12.94
CA ARG A 220 -14.71 -15.89 -14.15
C ARG A 220 -14.09 -14.97 -15.21
N TYR A 221 -13.18 -15.52 -16.00
CA TYR A 221 -12.46 -14.78 -17.04
C TYR A 221 -13.35 -13.92 -17.92
N ASN A 222 -14.45 -14.48 -18.47
CA ASN A 222 -15.34 -13.74 -19.37
C ASN A 222 -16.02 -12.55 -18.69
N HIS A 223 -16.32 -12.64 -17.41
CA HIS A 223 -16.89 -11.54 -16.63
C HIS A 223 -15.87 -10.41 -16.47
N ILE A 224 -14.63 -10.75 -16.08
CA ILE A 224 -13.53 -9.79 -15.91
C ILE A 224 -13.19 -9.12 -17.25
N LYS A 225 -13.10 -9.90 -18.32
CA LYS A 225 -12.88 -9.38 -19.67
C LYS A 225 -14.01 -8.42 -20.09
N GLY A 226 -15.28 -8.77 -19.82
CA GLY A 226 -16.43 -7.93 -20.10
C GLY A 226 -16.36 -6.57 -19.40
N ILE A 227 -16.02 -6.54 -18.12
CA ILE A 227 -15.84 -5.32 -17.33
C ILE A 227 -14.76 -4.42 -17.94
N LEU A 228 -13.61 -4.99 -18.27
CA LEU A 228 -12.51 -4.23 -18.87
C LEU A 228 -12.87 -3.70 -20.27
N MET A 229 -13.53 -4.51 -21.09
CA MET A 229 -14.00 -4.07 -22.42
C MET A 229 -15.00 -2.91 -22.29
N ASP A 230 -15.94 -2.98 -21.36
CA ASP A 230 -16.89 -1.91 -21.10
C ASP A 230 -16.18 -0.62 -20.66
N TYR A 231 -15.23 -0.73 -19.72
CA TYR A 231 -14.43 0.42 -19.29
C TYR A 231 -13.68 1.05 -20.47
N PHE A 232 -12.88 0.28 -21.21
CA PHE A 232 -12.07 0.81 -22.30
C PHE A 232 -12.88 1.33 -23.48
N SER A 233 -14.07 0.80 -23.71
CA SER A 233 -14.98 1.33 -24.74
C SER A 233 -15.55 2.71 -24.41
N ARG A 234 -15.60 3.08 -23.12
CA ARG A 234 -16.09 4.40 -22.67
C ARG A 234 -15.01 5.47 -22.65
N VAL A 235 -13.73 5.08 -22.50
CA VAL A 235 -12.62 6.04 -22.36
C VAL A 235 -11.78 6.21 -23.64
N HIS A 236 -12.06 5.42 -24.67
CA HIS A 236 -11.45 5.46 -25.99
C HIS A 236 -12.52 5.53 -27.09
#